data_fc59781b8965c143df4b17a1fca1a01f
#
_entry.id   fc59781b8965c143df4b17a1fca1a01f
#
_cell.length_a   1.000
_cell.length_b   1.000
_cell.length_c   1.000
_cell.angle_alpha   90.00
_cell.angle_beta   90.00
_cell.angle_gamma   90.00
#
_symmetry.space_group_name_H-M   'P 1'
#
loop_
_entity.id
_entity.type
_entity.pdbx_description
1 polymer ?
#
loop_
_entity_poly.entity_id
_entity_poly.type
_entity_poly.pdbx_seq_one_letter_code
_entity_poly.pdbx_strand_id
1 'polypeptide(L)' 'MRFDELELMLMAMFEQPTLKDTIQVLTEVQLLVAEDAEMAALVQQTIPKMQQLNEQQFKGLELEWHRPEDDAGK' A
#
# COMPACT_ATOMS: atom_id res chain seq x y z
N MET A 1 -8.39 7.42 11.40
CA MET A 1 -7.71 6.24 10.83
C MET A 1 -6.27 6.58 10.51
N ARG A 2 -5.37 5.67 10.81
CA ARG A 2 -3.95 5.92 10.61
C ARG A 2 -3.30 4.69 10.00
N PHE A 3 -2.23 4.94 9.24
CA PHE A 3 -1.45 3.87 8.63
C PHE A 3 -0.10 3.77 9.33
N ASP A 4 0.33 2.53 9.57
CA ASP A 4 1.66 2.29 10.07
C ASP A 4 2.69 2.54 8.98
N GLU A 5 3.95 2.69 9.39
CA GLU A 5 5.02 2.88 8.41
C GLU A 5 5.08 1.72 7.43
N LEU A 6 4.91 0.49 7.92
CA LEU A 6 4.94 -0.67 7.03
C LEU A 6 3.78 -0.65 6.04
N GLU A 7 2.61 -0.19 6.48
CA GLU A 7 1.47 -0.08 5.59
C GLU A 7 1.72 0.97 4.52
N LEU A 8 2.30 2.09 4.92
CA LEU A 8 2.61 3.14 3.95
C LEU A 8 3.66 2.68 2.94
N MET A 9 4.66 1.95 3.40
CA MET A 9 5.66 1.41 2.51
C MET A 9 5.05 0.42 1.51
N LEU A 10 4.16 -0.43 2.00
CA LEU A 10 3.47 -1.38 1.13
C LEU A 10 2.67 -0.65 0.06
N MET A 11 1.91 0.35 0.47
CA MET A 11 1.11 1.11 -0.47
C MET A 11 2.00 1.83 -1.49
N ALA A 12 3.14 2.36 -1.03
CA ALA A 12 4.04 3.08 -1.91
C ALA A 12 4.68 2.16 -2.95
N MET A 13 4.98 0.93 -2.55
CA MET A 13 5.58 -0.04 -3.47
C MET A 13 4.66 -0.38 -4.62
N PHE A 14 3.37 -0.35 -4.39
CA PHE A 14 2.39 -0.76 -5.38
C PHE A 14 1.47 0.37 -5.80
N GLU A 15 1.90 1.61 -5.55
CA GLU A 15 1.07 2.78 -5.83
C GLU A 15 0.70 2.86 -7.31
N GLN A 16 -0.57 3.10 -7.56
CA GLN A 16 -1.09 3.33 -8.90
C GLN A 16 -1.62 4.76 -8.98
N PRO A 17 -1.94 5.24 -10.18
CA PRO A 17 -2.42 6.62 -10.33
C PRO A 17 -3.69 6.92 -9.54
N THR A 18 -4.51 5.91 -9.26
CA THR A 18 -5.74 6.13 -8.50
C THR A 18 -5.77 5.21 -7.30
N LEU A 19 -6.56 5.61 -6.30
CA LEU A 19 -6.79 4.79 -5.12
C LEU A 19 -7.41 3.45 -5.49
N LYS A 20 -8.41 3.48 -6.36
CA LYS A 20 -9.11 2.27 -6.75
C LYS A 20 -8.15 1.26 -7.39
N ASP A 21 -7.30 1.74 -8.27
CA ASP A 21 -6.35 0.86 -8.93
C ASP A 21 -5.33 0.30 -7.95
N THR A 22 -4.90 1.13 -7.00
CA THR A 22 -3.96 0.68 -5.98
C THR A 22 -4.58 -0.43 -5.13
N ILE A 23 -5.84 -0.28 -4.74
CA ILE A 23 -6.53 -1.30 -3.97
C ILE A 23 -6.61 -2.60 -4.78
N GLN A 24 -6.90 -2.49 -6.06
CA GLN A 24 -6.99 -3.68 -6.91
C GLN A 24 -5.66 -4.41 -6.99
N VAL A 25 -4.57 -3.66 -7.15
CA VAL A 25 -3.24 -4.26 -7.20
C VAL A 25 -2.94 -4.97 -5.88
N LEU A 26 -3.24 -4.33 -4.76
CA LEU A 26 -2.98 -4.95 -3.46
C LEU A 26 -3.84 -6.19 -3.24
N THR A 27 -5.06 -6.20 -3.76
CA THR A 27 -5.90 -7.39 -3.69
C THR A 27 -5.24 -8.56 -4.42
N GLU A 28 -4.62 -8.28 -5.57
CA GLU A 28 -3.91 -9.31 -6.31
C GLU A 28 -2.64 -9.72 -5.59
N VAL A 29 -1.94 -8.78 -4.99
CA VAL A 29 -0.73 -9.07 -4.22
C VAL A 29 -1.07 -10.00 -3.06
N GLN A 30 -2.25 -9.81 -2.44
CA GLN A 30 -2.68 -10.66 -1.35
C GLN A 30 -2.67 -12.14 -1.75
N LEU A 31 -3.09 -12.43 -2.98
CA LEU A 31 -3.09 -13.80 -3.46
C LEU A 31 -1.67 -14.31 -3.69
N LEU A 32 -0.78 -13.45 -4.14
CA LEU A 32 0.60 -13.85 -4.41
C LEU A 32 1.39 -14.11 -3.15
N VAL A 33 1.06 -13.43 -2.05
CA VAL A 33 1.81 -13.55 -0.81
C VAL A 33 1.06 -14.40 0.22
N ALA A 34 0.12 -15.21 -0.23
CA ALA A 34 -0.73 -15.96 0.70
C ALA A 34 0.07 -16.89 1.61
N GLU A 35 1.23 -17.36 1.15
CA GLU A 35 2.06 -18.25 1.95
C GLU A 35 2.98 -17.51 2.90
N ASP A 36 3.11 -16.20 2.76
CA ASP A 36 3.90 -15.38 3.65
C ASP A 36 2.96 -14.76 4.68
N ALA A 37 2.91 -15.38 5.87
CA ALA A 37 1.92 -14.99 6.88
C ALA A 37 2.04 -13.51 7.26
N GLU A 38 3.25 -13.00 7.39
CA GLU A 38 3.44 -11.61 7.79
C GLU A 38 2.99 -10.65 6.69
N MET A 39 3.38 -10.95 5.46
CA MET A 39 3.01 -10.08 4.35
C MET A 39 1.52 -10.16 4.08
N ALA A 40 0.96 -11.36 4.14
CA ALA A 40 -0.48 -11.53 3.94
C ALA A 40 -1.27 -10.74 4.98
N ALA A 41 -0.82 -10.79 6.23
CA ALA A 41 -1.50 -10.06 7.30
C ALA A 41 -1.42 -8.56 7.06
N LEU A 42 -0.25 -8.09 6.63
CA LEU A 42 -0.07 -6.65 6.36
C LEU A 42 -1.01 -6.19 5.25
N VAL A 43 -1.08 -6.95 4.16
CA VAL A 43 -1.96 -6.59 3.05
C VAL A 43 -3.42 -6.64 3.50
N GLN A 44 -3.79 -7.67 4.25
CA GLN A 44 -5.16 -7.82 4.71
C GLN A 44 -5.60 -6.67 5.61
N GLN A 45 -4.71 -6.14 6.43
CA GLN A 45 -5.09 -5.04 7.30
C GLN A 45 -5.05 -3.70 6.58
N THR A 46 -4.26 -3.58 5.51
CA THR A 46 -4.13 -2.33 4.78
C THR A 46 -5.32 -2.06 3.87
N ILE A 47 -5.79 -3.09 3.17
CA ILE A 47 -6.85 -2.91 2.17
C ILE A 47 -8.12 -2.29 2.76
N PRO A 48 -8.65 -2.79 3.89
CA PRO A 48 -9.88 -2.19 4.44
C PRO A 48 -9.70 -0.72 4.81
N LYS A 49 -8.53 -0.35 5.30
CA LYS A 49 -8.25 1.04 5.62
C LYS A 49 -8.27 1.89 4.36
N MET A 50 -7.69 1.38 3.27
CA MET A 50 -7.67 2.12 2.02
C MET A 50 -9.06 2.29 1.44
N GLN A 51 -9.94 1.31 1.66
CA GLN A 51 -11.30 1.39 1.14
C GLN A 51 -12.10 2.51 1.79
N GLN A 52 -11.63 3.02 2.92
CA GLN A 52 -12.29 4.14 3.58
C GLN A 52 -11.76 5.49 3.14
N LEU A 53 -10.72 5.51 2.31
CA LEU A 53 -10.16 6.75 1.80
C LEU A 53 -10.89 7.21 0.54
N ASN A 54 -10.83 8.52 0.28
CA ASN A 54 -11.18 9.03 -1.04
C ASN A 54 -9.87 9.37 -1.78
N GLU A 55 -9.99 9.74 -3.05
CA GLU A 55 -8.80 10.02 -3.85
C GLU A 55 -7.98 11.15 -3.27
N GLN A 56 -8.63 12.17 -2.75
CA GLN A 56 -7.92 13.30 -2.19
C GLN A 56 -7.11 12.89 -0.97
N GLN A 57 -7.70 12.07 -0.10
CA GLN A 57 -7.00 11.58 1.07
C GLN A 57 -5.84 10.68 0.68
N PHE A 58 -6.05 9.85 -0.33
CA PHE A 58 -5.00 8.96 -0.83
C PHE A 58 -3.79 9.77 -1.30
N LYS A 59 -4.04 10.81 -2.09
CA LYS A 59 -2.95 11.65 -2.59
C LYS A 59 -2.26 12.38 -1.46
N GLY A 60 -2.99 12.73 -0.42
CA GLY A 60 -2.42 13.40 0.74
C GLY A 60 -1.46 12.56 1.54
N LEU A 61 -1.45 11.24 1.34
CA LEU A 61 -0.51 10.36 2.01
C LEU A 61 0.91 10.56 1.51
N GLU A 62 1.07 11.12 0.31
CA GLU A 62 2.40 11.39 -0.27
C GLU A 62 3.26 10.14 -0.24
N LEU A 63 2.74 9.07 -0.83
CA LEU A 63 3.38 7.77 -0.77
C LEU A 63 4.79 7.76 -1.34
N GLU A 64 5.09 8.69 -2.22
CA GLU A 64 6.43 8.75 -2.80
C GLU A 64 7.50 8.91 -1.73
N TRP A 65 7.15 9.50 -0.58
CA TRP A 65 8.09 9.69 0.51
C TRP A 65 8.30 8.42 1.33
N HIS A 66 7.49 7.39 1.08
CA HIS A 66 7.52 6.16 1.87
C HIS A 66 8.03 4.97 1.08
N ARG A 67 8.52 5.19 -0.14
CA ARG A 67 9.06 4.09 -0.93
C ARG A 67 10.32 3.57 -0.27
N PRO A 68 10.45 2.27 -0.16
CA PRO A 68 11.56 1.67 0.58
C PRO A 68 12.90 1.70 -0.15
N GLU A 69 12.92 1.95 -1.42
CA GLU A 69 14.15 1.86 -2.15
C GLU A 69 15.01 3.06 -2.05
N ASP A 70 15.76 3.04 -2.30
CA ASP A 70 16.30 3.98 -2.39
C ASP A 70 17.21 4.19 -3.23
N ASP A 71 17.33 4.38 -3.51
CA ASP A 71 17.92 4.66 -4.22
C ASP A 71 18.95 4.65 -4.50
N ALA A 72 18.96 4.36 -4.56
CA ALA A 72 19.77 4.34 -4.74
C ALA A 72 20.64 4.49 -5.42
N GLY A 73 20.87 4.47 -5.61
CA GLY A 73 21.58 4.69 -6.23
C GLY A 73 21.98 5.32 -6.59
N LYS A 74 21.77 5.47 -6.34
CA LYS A 74 22.05 5.95 -6.71
C LYS A 74 22.80 6.12 -6.74
#